data_201c203907fef6128e93e2b3c66319f9
#
_entry.id   201c203907fef6128e93e2b3c66319f9
#
_cell.length_a   1.000
_cell.length_b   1.000
_cell.length_c   1.000
_cell.angle_alpha   90.00
_cell.angle_beta   90.00
_cell.angle_gamma   90.00
#
_symmetry.space_group_name_H-M   'P 1'
#
loop_
_entity.id
_entity.type
_entity.pdbx_description
1 polymer ?
#
loop_
_entity_poly.entity_id
_entity_poly.type
_entity_poly.pdbx_seq_one_letter_code
_entity_poly.pdbx_strand_id
1 'polypeptide(L)'
;VIKGGSGSYLGPLTSSFKDSIFTNCNIKHIRRLGYSVELVMADNEVMVYDHVVLACHSDQALALLSDATLAEQQSLSSIPYQQNDVVLHTDENLLPRNRIAWSSWNYRLFDRFQARAVLTYNMNILQGIQSDTTFCVTLNATEAIDESKIIKQFSYSHPVFSLDSVVAANKIESINGSNHTWFAGAYLGDGFHEDGVVSGRHVATLINRLSGLRTARQKEGSTEAVVSA
;
A
#
# COMPACT_ATOMS: atom_id res chain seq x y z
N VAL A 1 -14.29 6.48 9.02
CA VAL A 1 -14.11 5.09 9.50
C VAL A 1 -15.20 4.20 8.92
N ILE A 2 -14.86 2.98 8.52
CA ILE A 2 -15.82 2.02 7.96
C ILE A 2 -16.56 1.34 9.11
N LYS A 3 -17.90 1.37 9.08
CA LYS A 3 -18.73 0.70 10.08
C LYS A 3 -18.47 -0.80 10.07
N GLY A 4 -18.14 -1.38 11.21
CA GLY A 4 -17.76 -2.78 11.34
C GLY A 4 -16.27 -3.09 11.09
N GLY A 5 -15.45 -2.03 10.91
CA GLY A 5 -14.01 -2.15 10.70
C GLY A 5 -13.62 -2.38 9.23
N SER A 6 -12.33 -2.24 8.93
CA SER A 6 -11.81 -2.32 7.55
C SER A 6 -11.99 -3.71 6.92
N GLY A 7 -12.08 -4.78 7.70
CA GLY A 7 -12.35 -6.14 7.17
C GLY A 7 -13.74 -6.31 6.56
N SER A 8 -14.71 -5.47 6.94
CA SER A 8 -16.11 -5.64 6.53
C SER A 8 -16.35 -5.43 5.03
N TYR A 9 -15.52 -4.63 4.36
CA TYR A 9 -15.68 -4.37 2.92
C TYR A 9 -14.93 -5.37 2.02
N LEU A 10 -14.02 -6.17 2.55
CA LEU A 10 -13.19 -7.07 1.75
C LEU A 10 -14.04 -8.11 1.00
N GLY A 11 -14.96 -8.76 1.70
CA GLY A 11 -15.85 -9.76 1.08
C GLY A 11 -16.68 -9.18 -0.07
N PRO A 12 -17.47 -8.11 0.15
CA PRO A 12 -18.20 -7.45 -0.93
C PRO A 12 -17.32 -6.99 -2.10
N LEU A 13 -16.17 -6.39 -1.80
CA LEU A 13 -15.25 -5.85 -2.81
C LEU A 13 -14.67 -6.94 -3.71
N THR A 14 -14.34 -8.10 -3.14
CA THR A 14 -13.64 -9.20 -3.83
C THR A 14 -14.57 -10.26 -4.39
N SER A 15 -15.87 -10.18 -4.13
CA SER A 15 -16.86 -11.23 -4.45
C SER A 15 -16.86 -11.68 -5.92
N SER A 16 -16.64 -10.74 -6.84
CA SER A 16 -16.67 -11.01 -8.29
C SER A 16 -15.40 -11.68 -8.83
N PHE A 17 -14.29 -11.65 -8.10
CA PHE A 17 -13.00 -12.22 -8.51
C PHE A 17 -12.30 -13.01 -7.40
N LYS A 18 -13.06 -13.45 -6.39
CA LYS A 18 -12.53 -14.21 -5.23
C LYS A 18 -11.72 -15.44 -5.62
N ASP A 19 -12.12 -16.13 -6.69
CA ASP A 19 -11.48 -17.35 -7.18
C ASP A 19 -10.14 -17.06 -7.92
N SER A 20 -9.85 -15.80 -8.18
CA SER A 20 -8.58 -15.30 -8.76
C SER A 20 -7.65 -14.71 -7.70
N ILE A 21 -7.99 -14.83 -6.41
CA ILE A 21 -7.16 -14.35 -5.30
C ILE A 21 -6.34 -15.53 -4.76
N PHE A 22 -5.05 -15.43 -4.91
CA PHE A 22 -4.09 -16.40 -4.38
C PHE A 22 -3.34 -15.77 -3.21
N THR A 23 -3.37 -16.43 -2.06
CA THR A 23 -2.65 -16.02 -0.86
C THR A 23 -1.45 -16.92 -0.62
N ASN A 24 -0.50 -16.47 0.21
CA ASN A 24 0.75 -17.21 0.49
C ASN A 24 1.61 -17.48 -0.76
N CYS A 25 1.49 -16.65 -1.77
CA CYS A 25 2.32 -16.71 -2.96
C CYS A 25 3.71 -16.13 -2.63
N ASN A 26 4.74 -16.97 -2.73
CA ASN A 26 6.12 -16.55 -2.54
C ASN A 26 6.72 -16.17 -3.91
N ILE A 27 6.46 -14.93 -4.35
CA ILE A 27 7.07 -14.39 -5.58
C ILE A 27 8.54 -14.08 -5.27
N LYS A 28 9.44 -14.72 -6.01
CA LYS A 28 10.88 -14.56 -5.87
C LYS A 28 11.37 -13.30 -6.59
N HIS A 29 10.96 -13.12 -7.84
CA HIS A 29 11.22 -11.93 -8.63
C HIS A 29 10.27 -11.83 -9.82
N ILE A 30 10.26 -10.66 -10.43
CA ILE A 30 9.49 -10.31 -11.63
C ILE A 30 10.50 -9.98 -12.74
N ARG A 31 10.28 -10.53 -13.94
CA ARG A 31 11.08 -10.29 -15.14
C ARG A 31 10.17 -9.79 -16.26
N ARG A 32 10.59 -8.74 -16.98
CA ARG A 32 9.82 -8.15 -18.07
C ARG A 32 10.38 -8.62 -19.42
N LEU A 33 9.48 -9.13 -20.26
CA LEU A 33 9.83 -9.68 -21.58
C LEU A 33 9.10 -8.88 -22.67
N GLY A 34 9.64 -7.80 -23.16
CA GLY A 34 9.11 -7.03 -24.28
C GLY A 34 7.58 -6.89 -24.43
N TYR A 35 6.83 -7.98 -24.37
CA TYR A 35 5.36 -8.03 -24.54
C TYR A 35 4.59 -8.64 -23.36
N SER A 36 5.29 -9.14 -22.35
CA SER A 36 4.70 -9.83 -21.19
C SER A 36 5.57 -9.65 -19.95
N VAL A 37 5.02 -10.08 -18.82
CA VAL A 37 5.69 -10.10 -17.52
C VAL A 37 5.68 -11.50 -16.98
N GLU A 38 6.80 -11.99 -16.50
CA GLU A 38 6.93 -13.25 -15.78
C GLU A 38 7.03 -13.02 -14.27
N LEU A 39 6.17 -13.69 -13.52
CA LEU A 39 6.29 -13.84 -12.09
C LEU A 39 7.00 -15.18 -11.82
N VAL A 40 8.19 -15.12 -11.26
CA VAL A 40 8.96 -16.31 -10.89
C VAL A 40 8.74 -16.58 -9.41
N MET A 41 8.18 -17.73 -9.11
CA MET A 41 7.87 -18.17 -7.75
C MET A 41 9.11 -18.75 -7.05
N ALA A 42 9.06 -18.91 -5.72
CA ALA A 42 10.18 -19.44 -4.95
C ALA A 42 10.56 -20.89 -5.31
N ASP A 43 9.60 -21.68 -5.76
CA ASP A 43 9.79 -23.05 -6.29
C ASP A 43 10.22 -23.08 -7.76
N ASN A 44 10.47 -21.91 -8.36
CA ASN A 44 10.81 -21.66 -9.75
C ASN A 44 9.65 -21.92 -10.75
N GLU A 45 8.42 -22.08 -10.31
CA GLU A 45 7.27 -21.98 -11.20
C GLU A 45 7.23 -20.58 -11.83
N VAL A 46 6.84 -20.50 -13.10
CA VAL A 46 6.77 -19.23 -13.85
C VAL A 46 5.34 -19.02 -14.33
N MET A 47 4.77 -17.89 -13.95
CA MET A 47 3.46 -17.44 -14.42
C MET A 47 3.63 -16.24 -15.34
N VAL A 48 2.95 -16.24 -16.49
CA VAL A 48 3.08 -15.18 -17.51
C VAL A 48 1.80 -14.37 -17.58
N TYR A 49 1.96 -13.03 -17.60
CA TYR A 49 0.85 -12.07 -17.66
C TYR A 49 1.14 -10.94 -18.65
N ASP A 50 0.10 -10.30 -19.17
CA ASP A 50 0.24 -9.12 -20.02
C ASP A 50 0.77 -7.90 -19.27
N HIS A 51 0.38 -7.74 -18.01
CA HIS A 51 0.75 -6.63 -17.14
C HIS A 51 0.91 -7.10 -15.69
N VAL A 52 1.74 -6.39 -14.93
CA VAL A 52 1.81 -6.51 -13.47
C VAL A 52 1.50 -5.17 -12.81
N VAL A 53 0.70 -5.20 -11.75
CA VAL A 53 0.47 -4.05 -10.86
C VAL A 53 1.10 -4.35 -9.50
N LEU A 54 2.12 -3.59 -9.13
CA LEU A 54 2.79 -3.67 -7.85
C LEU A 54 2.09 -2.73 -6.86
N ALA A 55 1.23 -3.30 -6.01
CA ALA A 55 0.44 -2.58 -5.00
C ALA A 55 0.99 -2.80 -3.58
N CYS A 56 2.27 -3.10 -3.46
CA CYS A 56 3.04 -3.22 -2.22
C CYS A 56 3.85 -1.94 -1.96
N HIS A 57 4.67 -1.90 -0.90
CA HIS A 57 5.60 -0.78 -0.68
C HIS A 57 6.56 -0.58 -1.84
N SER A 58 7.03 0.67 -2.06
CA SER A 58 7.92 0.98 -3.19
C SER A 58 9.27 0.25 -3.11
N ASP A 59 9.82 0.07 -1.90
CA ASP A 59 11.04 -0.70 -1.65
C ASP A 59 10.84 -2.20 -1.95
N GLN A 60 9.70 -2.76 -1.58
CA GLN A 60 9.32 -4.14 -1.91
C GLN A 60 9.09 -4.31 -3.41
N ALA A 61 8.42 -3.35 -4.04
CA ALA A 61 8.24 -3.35 -5.49
C ALA A 61 9.58 -3.36 -6.21
N LEU A 62 10.53 -2.50 -5.80
CA LEU A 62 11.88 -2.46 -6.36
C LEU A 62 12.63 -3.78 -6.15
N ALA A 63 12.53 -4.38 -4.96
CA ALA A 63 13.19 -5.64 -4.65
C ALA A 63 12.68 -6.83 -5.49
N LEU A 64 11.41 -6.78 -5.92
CA LEU A 64 10.83 -7.80 -6.79
C LEU A 64 11.29 -7.68 -8.25
N LEU A 65 11.68 -6.50 -8.72
CA LEU A 65 12.06 -6.27 -10.12
C LEU A 65 13.51 -6.71 -10.37
N SER A 66 13.72 -7.83 -11.06
CA SER A 66 15.07 -8.33 -11.37
C SER A 66 15.79 -7.53 -12.46
N ASP A 67 15.06 -6.75 -13.23
CA ASP A 67 15.50 -5.97 -14.39
C ASP A 67 15.08 -4.49 -14.27
N ALA A 68 15.04 -3.97 -13.04
CA ALA A 68 14.63 -2.60 -12.76
C ALA A 68 15.46 -1.58 -13.56
N THR A 69 14.77 -0.69 -14.27
CA THR A 69 15.39 0.42 -15.00
C THR A 69 15.97 1.46 -14.03
N LEU A 70 16.89 2.29 -14.51
CA LEU A 70 17.46 3.37 -13.70
C LEU A 70 16.37 4.33 -13.17
N ALA A 71 15.34 4.62 -13.96
CA ALA A 71 14.24 5.47 -13.57
C ALA A 71 13.40 4.84 -12.43
N GLU A 72 13.13 3.54 -12.49
CA GLU A 72 12.47 2.78 -11.43
C GLU A 72 13.32 2.73 -10.16
N GLN A 73 14.61 2.40 -10.29
CA GLN A 73 15.53 2.37 -9.16
C GLN A 73 15.56 3.71 -8.43
N GLN A 74 15.78 4.81 -9.15
CA GLN A 74 15.86 6.14 -8.57
C GLN A 74 14.54 6.57 -7.92
N SER A 75 13.40 6.29 -8.56
CA SER A 75 12.11 6.77 -8.05
C SER A 75 11.60 5.93 -6.88
N LEU A 76 11.64 4.59 -6.98
CA LEU A 76 11.14 3.71 -5.92
C LEU A 76 12.01 3.74 -4.66
N SER A 77 13.34 3.90 -4.79
CA SER A 77 14.25 4.01 -3.64
C SER A 77 14.21 5.36 -2.93
N SER A 78 13.68 6.40 -3.57
CA SER A 78 13.56 7.74 -2.97
C SER A 78 12.42 7.88 -1.97
N ILE A 79 11.64 6.83 -1.76
CA ILE A 79 10.62 6.76 -0.71
C ILE A 79 11.14 5.84 0.39
N PRO A 80 11.77 6.39 1.45
CA PRO A 80 12.28 5.58 2.54
C PRO A 80 11.15 5.07 3.43
N TYR A 81 11.35 3.93 4.06
CA TYR A 81 10.42 3.35 5.02
C TYR A 81 11.05 3.30 6.41
N GLN A 82 10.26 3.70 7.40
CA GLN A 82 10.66 3.66 8.80
C GLN A 82 9.89 2.57 9.52
N GLN A 83 10.62 1.70 10.21
CA GLN A 83 10.07 0.70 11.10
C GLN A 83 9.48 1.38 12.33
N ASN A 84 8.24 1.06 12.66
CA ASN A 84 7.55 1.53 13.85
C ASN A 84 7.05 0.36 14.68
N ASP A 85 7.29 0.45 15.99
CA ASP A 85 6.70 -0.45 16.97
C ASP A 85 5.26 -0.01 17.21
N VAL A 86 4.32 -0.93 17.11
CA VAL A 86 2.88 -0.65 17.24
C VAL A 86 2.28 -1.58 18.28
N VAL A 87 1.68 -1.01 19.31
CA VAL A 87 1.13 -1.76 20.43
C VAL A 87 -0.37 -1.50 20.56
N LEU A 88 -1.16 -2.56 20.53
CA LEU A 88 -2.56 -2.53 20.96
C LEU A 88 -2.62 -2.80 22.46
N HIS A 89 -3.22 -1.89 23.24
CA HIS A 89 -3.23 -1.94 24.68
C HIS A 89 -4.46 -1.24 25.29
N THR A 90 -4.61 -1.35 26.61
CA THR A 90 -5.67 -0.68 27.40
C THR A 90 -5.11 0.33 28.41
N ASP A 91 -3.84 0.71 28.28
CA ASP A 91 -3.21 1.67 29.16
C ASP A 91 -3.55 3.12 28.76
N GLU A 92 -4.29 3.84 29.62
CA GLU A 92 -4.70 5.23 29.41
C GLU A 92 -3.59 6.25 29.73
N ASN A 93 -2.46 5.83 30.32
CA ASN A 93 -1.39 6.75 30.75
C ASN A 93 -0.72 7.51 29.58
N LEU A 94 -0.87 7.02 28.35
CA LEU A 94 -0.37 7.67 27.16
C LEU A 94 -1.36 8.66 26.54
N LEU A 95 -2.59 8.70 27.02
CA LEU A 95 -3.59 9.72 26.68
C LEU A 95 -3.42 10.96 27.56
N PRO A 96 -3.98 12.12 27.16
CA PRO A 96 -3.98 13.31 28.00
C PRO A 96 -4.61 13.05 29.37
N ARG A 97 -4.05 13.63 30.44
CA ARG A 97 -4.58 13.49 31.79
C ARG A 97 -6.03 13.94 31.93
N ASN A 98 -6.41 14.99 31.20
CA ASN A 98 -7.78 15.45 31.16
C ASN A 98 -8.54 14.72 30.04
N ARG A 99 -9.55 13.93 30.40
CA ARG A 99 -10.36 13.16 29.45
C ARG A 99 -11.10 14.04 28.43
N ILE A 100 -11.40 15.30 28.75
CA ILE A 100 -12.01 16.25 27.81
C ILE A 100 -11.06 16.55 26.62
N ALA A 101 -9.75 16.43 26.82
CA ALA A 101 -8.75 16.63 25.78
C ALA A 101 -8.49 15.38 24.93
N TRP A 102 -9.15 14.26 25.20
CA TRP A 102 -8.97 13.06 24.41
C TRP A 102 -9.47 13.25 22.99
N SER A 103 -8.64 12.85 22.05
CA SER A 103 -8.91 12.89 20.63
C SER A 103 -8.72 11.49 20.05
N SER A 104 -9.19 11.26 18.81
CA SER A 104 -8.88 10.04 18.06
C SER A 104 -7.38 9.84 17.91
N TRP A 105 -6.63 10.93 17.76
CA TRP A 105 -5.18 10.97 17.59
C TRP A 105 -4.57 11.85 18.67
N ASN A 106 -3.70 11.29 19.49
CA ASN A 106 -3.04 11.99 20.58
C ASN A 106 -1.54 11.92 20.37
N TYR A 107 -0.96 13.04 19.92
CA TYR A 107 0.48 13.15 19.72
C TYR A 107 1.17 13.55 21.03
N ARG A 108 2.22 12.81 21.40
CA ARG A 108 2.97 13.09 22.62
C ARG A 108 4.36 13.61 22.30
N LEU A 109 4.67 14.81 22.81
CA LEU A 109 6.01 15.36 22.83
C LEU A 109 6.67 14.97 24.17
N PHE A 110 7.88 14.46 24.11
CA PHE A 110 8.72 14.25 25.27
C PHE A 110 9.79 15.33 25.30
N ASP A 111 10.32 15.62 26.49
CA ASP A 111 11.36 16.66 26.68
C ASP A 111 12.73 16.30 26.04
N ARG A 112 12.82 15.16 25.40
CA ARG A 112 14.02 14.68 24.69
C ARG A 112 13.74 14.62 23.19
N PHE A 113 14.77 14.90 22.40
CA PHE A 113 14.72 14.69 20.96
C PHE A 113 14.36 13.22 20.67
N GLN A 114 13.32 13.01 19.89
CA GLN A 114 12.88 11.69 19.46
C GLN A 114 13.00 11.59 17.94
N ALA A 115 13.72 10.57 17.50
CA ALA A 115 13.88 10.30 16.07
C ALA A 115 12.56 9.79 15.40
N ARG A 116 11.62 9.29 16.23
CA ARG A 116 10.33 8.74 15.76
C ARG A 116 9.17 9.41 16.50
N ALA A 117 8.10 9.69 15.78
CA ALA A 117 6.89 10.24 16.35
C ALA A 117 6.23 9.24 17.31
N VAL A 118 5.78 9.73 18.48
CA VAL A 118 4.94 8.97 19.39
C VAL A 118 3.51 9.43 19.26
N LEU A 119 2.65 8.52 18.85
CA LEU A 119 1.25 8.77 18.58
C LEU A 119 0.41 7.68 19.23
N THR A 120 -0.61 8.08 20.00
CA THR A 120 -1.59 7.16 20.57
C THR A 120 -2.97 7.41 19.96
N TYR A 121 -3.48 6.42 19.28
CA TYR A 121 -4.88 6.40 18.82
C TYR A 121 -5.79 5.95 19.95
N ASN A 122 -6.82 6.71 20.24
CA ASN A 122 -7.95 6.24 21.04
C ASN A 122 -8.96 5.57 20.09
N MET A 123 -8.98 4.24 20.13
CA MET A 123 -9.78 3.45 19.18
C MET A 123 -11.28 3.56 19.46
N ASN A 124 -11.69 3.81 20.73
CA ASN A 124 -13.09 4.00 21.06
C ASN A 124 -13.65 5.25 20.37
N ILE A 125 -12.90 6.36 20.41
CA ILE A 125 -13.27 7.59 19.70
C ILE A 125 -13.15 7.39 18.19
N LEU A 126 -12.03 6.83 17.74
CA LEU A 126 -11.73 6.68 16.31
C LEU A 126 -12.75 5.80 15.58
N GLN A 127 -13.17 4.70 16.19
CA GLN A 127 -14.06 3.72 15.57
C GLN A 127 -15.47 3.69 16.14
N GLY A 128 -15.78 4.54 17.13
CA GLY A 128 -17.09 4.57 17.79
C GLY A 128 -17.38 3.32 18.61
N ILE A 129 -16.35 2.72 19.23
CA ILE A 129 -16.48 1.50 20.04
C ILE A 129 -17.18 1.85 21.36
N GLN A 130 -18.32 1.21 21.63
CA GLN A 130 -19.04 1.34 22.88
C GLN A 130 -18.50 0.29 23.85
N SER A 131 -17.65 0.70 24.77
CA SER A 131 -17.02 -0.16 25.78
C SER A 131 -16.56 0.69 26.96
N ASP A 132 -16.64 0.12 28.16
CA ASP A 132 -16.06 0.72 29.38
C ASP A 132 -14.53 0.65 29.38
N THR A 133 -13.96 -0.25 28.57
CA THR A 133 -12.52 -0.36 28.37
C THR A 133 -12.06 0.55 27.24
N THR A 134 -11.06 1.37 27.51
CA THR A 134 -10.41 2.20 26.48
C THR A 134 -9.36 1.40 25.75
N PHE A 135 -9.55 1.20 24.44
CA PHE A 135 -8.57 0.57 23.57
C PHE A 135 -7.67 1.62 22.92
N CYS A 136 -6.38 1.43 23.04
CA CYS A 136 -5.36 2.30 22.48
C CYS A 136 -4.48 1.55 21.49
N VAL A 137 -4.03 2.26 20.45
CA VAL A 137 -2.94 1.80 19.59
C VAL A 137 -1.85 2.86 19.64
N THR A 138 -0.69 2.50 20.16
CA THR A 138 0.44 3.43 20.33
C THR A 138 1.62 3.03 19.46
N LEU A 139 2.21 4.05 18.82
CA LEU A 139 3.41 3.94 18.01
C LEU A 139 4.63 4.42 18.81
N ASN A 140 5.71 3.63 18.75
CA ASN A 140 7.06 3.99 19.20
C ASN A 140 7.20 4.40 20.68
N ALA A 141 6.36 3.86 21.54
CA ALA A 141 6.46 4.06 22.99
C ALA A 141 6.12 2.79 23.79
N THR A 142 6.53 1.64 23.31
CA THR A 142 6.26 0.33 23.95
C THR A 142 6.68 0.30 25.40
N GLU A 143 7.86 0.85 25.73
CA GLU A 143 8.42 0.89 27.06
C GLU A 143 7.63 1.76 28.06
N ALA A 144 6.78 2.65 27.56
CA ALA A 144 5.93 3.52 28.40
C ALA A 144 4.56 2.91 28.70
N ILE A 145 4.27 1.73 28.19
CA ILE A 145 3.00 1.01 28.36
C ILE A 145 3.19 -0.02 29.48
N ASP A 146 2.23 -0.08 30.40
CA ASP A 146 2.15 -1.14 31.41
C ASP A 146 2.02 -2.50 30.69
N GLU A 147 3.01 -3.39 30.90
CA GLU A 147 3.11 -4.68 30.25
C GLU A 147 1.84 -5.53 30.45
N SER A 148 1.21 -5.43 31.63
CA SER A 148 -0.03 -6.17 31.95
C SER A 148 -1.24 -5.73 31.13
N LYS A 149 -1.17 -4.56 30.48
CA LYS A 149 -2.24 -3.97 29.65
C LYS A 149 -1.99 -4.15 28.16
N ILE A 150 -0.88 -4.75 27.76
CA ILE A 150 -0.59 -5.04 26.37
C ILE A 150 -1.46 -6.20 25.87
N ILE A 151 -2.20 -5.98 24.79
CA ILE A 151 -3.00 -7.00 24.12
C ILE A 151 -2.19 -7.65 23.01
N LYS A 152 -1.53 -6.83 22.18
CA LYS A 152 -0.73 -7.32 21.05
C LYS A 152 0.31 -6.29 20.60
N GLN A 153 1.44 -6.79 20.11
CA GLN A 153 2.52 -5.99 19.54
C GLN A 153 2.68 -6.34 18.07
N PHE A 154 3.01 -5.33 17.26
CA PHE A 154 3.27 -5.43 15.85
C PHE A 154 4.48 -4.58 15.49
N SER A 155 5.06 -4.86 14.35
CA SER A 155 6.07 -4.01 13.74
C SER A 155 5.65 -3.69 12.32
N TYR A 156 5.46 -2.41 12.02
CA TYR A 156 5.04 -1.95 10.71
C TYR A 156 6.02 -0.93 10.13
N SER A 157 6.31 -1.08 8.84
CA SER A 157 7.06 -0.08 8.09
C SER A 157 6.10 0.94 7.48
N HIS A 158 6.37 2.23 7.70
CA HIS A 158 5.60 3.31 7.11
C HIS A 158 6.49 4.16 6.21
N PRO A 159 5.98 4.65 5.06
CA PRO A 159 6.72 5.57 4.23
C PRO A 159 7.01 6.87 5.00
N VAL A 160 8.21 7.41 4.82
CA VAL A 160 8.61 8.70 5.38
C VAL A 160 8.44 9.76 4.29
N PHE A 161 7.54 10.70 4.54
CA PHE A 161 7.25 11.78 3.60
C PHE A 161 8.32 12.87 3.70
N SER A 162 8.92 13.19 2.57
CA SER A 162 9.91 14.25 2.39
C SER A 162 9.66 14.95 1.06
N LEU A 163 10.37 16.04 0.79
CA LEU A 163 10.30 16.69 -0.53
C LEU A 163 10.72 15.72 -1.65
N ASP A 164 11.74 14.91 -1.39
CA ASP A 164 12.22 13.91 -2.36
C ASP A 164 11.19 12.82 -2.62
N SER A 165 10.49 12.36 -1.58
CA SER A 165 9.45 11.34 -1.74
C SER A 165 8.25 11.85 -2.54
N VAL A 166 7.88 13.13 -2.40
CA VAL A 166 6.82 13.76 -3.20
C VAL A 166 7.24 13.85 -4.69
N VAL A 167 8.48 14.27 -4.95
CA VAL A 167 9.02 14.28 -6.32
C VAL A 167 9.07 12.85 -6.90
N ALA A 168 9.49 11.88 -6.09
CA ALA A 168 9.54 10.48 -6.48
C ALA A 168 8.15 9.93 -6.82
N ALA A 169 7.11 10.22 -6.04
CA ALA A 169 5.74 9.81 -6.31
C ALA A 169 5.26 10.28 -7.69
N ASN A 170 5.47 11.57 -8.02
CA ASN A 170 5.14 12.11 -9.34
C ASN A 170 5.93 11.43 -10.47
N LYS A 171 7.19 11.06 -10.21
CA LYS A 171 8.03 10.38 -11.19
C LYS A 171 7.59 8.95 -11.41
N ILE A 172 7.20 8.22 -10.34
CA ILE A 172 6.62 6.89 -10.42
C ILE A 172 5.34 6.91 -11.28
N GLU A 173 4.51 7.91 -11.10
CA GLU A 173 3.29 8.08 -11.90
C GLU A 173 3.61 8.23 -13.40
N SER A 174 4.68 8.95 -13.73
CA SER A 174 5.12 9.17 -15.12
C SER A 174 5.70 7.94 -15.82
N ILE A 175 6.22 6.97 -15.05
CA ILE A 175 6.77 5.71 -15.60
C ILE A 175 5.78 4.56 -15.61
N ASN A 176 4.58 4.75 -15.06
CA ASN A 176 3.52 3.75 -15.06
C ASN A 176 3.19 3.28 -16.48
N GLY A 177 3.10 1.97 -16.67
CA GLY A 177 2.84 1.30 -17.95
C GLY A 177 4.10 0.99 -18.75
N SER A 178 5.25 1.55 -18.39
CA SER A 178 6.53 1.19 -18.99
C SER A 178 6.86 -0.28 -18.69
N ASN A 179 7.33 -1.02 -19.69
CA ASN A 179 7.64 -2.43 -19.55
C ASN A 179 6.50 -3.28 -18.95
N HIS A 180 5.24 -2.93 -19.26
CA HIS A 180 4.05 -3.63 -18.77
C HIS A 180 3.91 -3.64 -17.23
N THR A 181 4.59 -2.71 -16.53
CA THR A 181 4.64 -2.63 -15.08
C THR A 181 3.95 -1.36 -14.60
N TRP A 182 3.15 -1.51 -13.52
CA TRP A 182 2.37 -0.45 -12.93
C TRP A 182 2.59 -0.43 -11.43
N PHE A 183 2.58 0.76 -10.85
CA PHE A 183 2.75 0.98 -9.43
C PHE A 183 1.51 1.66 -8.87
N ALA A 184 0.98 1.12 -7.78
CA ALA A 184 -0.13 1.68 -7.03
C ALA A 184 0.15 1.54 -5.53
N GLY A 185 -0.35 2.48 -4.74
CA GLY A 185 -0.19 2.41 -3.29
C GLY A 185 -0.45 3.76 -2.64
N ALA A 186 -0.71 3.73 -1.34
CA ALA A 186 -0.95 4.93 -0.55
C ALA A 186 0.28 5.87 -0.47
N TYR A 187 1.47 5.35 -0.71
CA TYR A 187 2.73 6.12 -0.75
C TYR A 187 2.82 7.11 -1.93
N LEU A 188 1.92 7.01 -2.89
CA LEU A 188 1.79 7.97 -4.01
C LEU A 188 0.97 9.21 -3.63
N GLY A 189 0.33 9.22 -2.47
CA GLY A 189 -0.40 10.33 -1.88
C GLY A 189 0.07 10.61 -0.45
N ASP A 190 -0.87 10.87 0.45
CA ASP A 190 -0.61 11.22 1.86
C ASP A 190 -0.54 9.99 2.79
N GLY A 191 -0.62 8.77 2.25
CA GLY A 191 -0.49 7.52 2.99
C GLY A 191 -1.80 6.98 3.57
N PHE A 192 -2.96 7.49 3.18
CA PHE A 192 -4.27 7.02 3.62
C PHE A 192 -4.84 5.94 2.71
N HIS A 193 -5.86 5.21 3.22
CA HIS A 193 -6.56 4.19 2.43
C HIS A 193 -7.13 4.74 1.12
N GLU A 194 -7.64 5.98 1.15
CA GLU A 194 -8.19 6.66 -0.04
C GLU A 194 -7.13 6.85 -1.12
N ASP A 195 -5.89 7.21 -0.73
CA ASP A 195 -4.79 7.37 -1.69
C ASP A 195 -4.47 6.05 -2.40
N GLY A 196 -4.52 4.94 -1.65
CA GLY A 196 -4.39 3.59 -2.22
C GLY A 196 -5.49 3.29 -3.24
N VAL A 197 -6.73 3.61 -2.92
CA VAL A 197 -7.88 3.42 -3.82
C VAL A 197 -7.75 4.31 -5.06
N VAL A 198 -7.42 5.58 -4.89
CA VAL A 198 -7.25 6.55 -5.99
C VAL A 198 -6.16 6.08 -6.95
N SER A 199 -4.99 5.70 -6.42
CA SER A 199 -3.87 5.21 -7.25
C SER A 199 -4.23 3.93 -8.00
N GLY A 200 -4.88 2.97 -7.33
CA GLY A 200 -5.33 1.73 -7.98
C GLY A 200 -6.36 1.96 -9.08
N ARG A 201 -7.34 2.84 -8.87
CA ARG A 201 -8.33 3.23 -9.89
C ARG A 201 -7.68 3.95 -11.08
N HIS A 202 -6.68 4.79 -10.82
CA HIS A 202 -5.92 5.45 -11.86
C HIS A 202 -5.23 4.44 -12.78
N VAL A 203 -4.47 3.52 -12.20
CA VAL A 203 -3.80 2.44 -12.92
C VAL A 203 -4.79 1.58 -13.72
N ALA A 204 -5.90 1.16 -13.12
CA ALA A 204 -6.94 0.39 -13.80
C ALA A 204 -7.52 1.14 -15.01
N THR A 205 -7.72 2.45 -14.89
CA THR A 205 -8.20 3.30 -16.00
C THR A 205 -7.19 3.34 -17.15
N LEU A 206 -5.91 3.46 -16.86
CA LEU A 206 -4.85 3.48 -17.86
C LEU A 206 -4.73 2.13 -18.60
N ILE A 207 -4.75 1.02 -17.86
CA ILE A 207 -4.71 -0.34 -18.45
C ILE A 207 -5.92 -0.56 -19.37
N ASN A 208 -7.12 -0.18 -18.94
CA ASN A 208 -8.34 -0.31 -19.76
C ASN A 208 -8.28 0.51 -21.05
N ARG A 209 -7.72 1.72 -21.02
CA ARG A 209 -7.50 2.53 -22.23
C ARG A 209 -6.56 1.85 -23.21
N LEU A 210 -5.47 1.25 -22.74
CA LEU A 210 -4.54 0.51 -23.59
C LEU A 210 -5.18 -0.72 -24.22
N SER A 211 -5.97 -1.46 -23.45
CA SER A 211 -6.72 -2.64 -23.95
C SER A 211 -7.76 -2.25 -25.00
N GLY A 212 -8.49 -1.14 -24.78
CA GLY A 212 -9.44 -0.60 -25.76
C GLY A 212 -8.78 -0.17 -27.08
N LEU A 213 -7.61 0.44 -27.02
CA LEU A 213 -6.84 0.82 -28.21
C LEU A 213 -6.32 -0.40 -28.99
N ARG A 214 -5.90 -1.47 -28.30
CA ARG A 214 -5.49 -2.74 -28.94
C ARG A 214 -6.66 -3.38 -29.69
N THR A 215 -7.84 -3.42 -29.09
CA THR A 215 -9.05 -3.99 -29.70
C THR A 215 -9.50 -3.18 -30.94
N ALA A 216 -9.40 -1.85 -30.91
CA ALA A 216 -9.70 -0.99 -32.04
C ALA A 216 -8.72 -1.24 -33.21
N ARG A 217 -7.42 -1.27 -32.95
CA ARG A 217 -6.38 -1.56 -33.98
C ARG A 217 -6.55 -2.94 -34.61
N GLN A 218 -6.92 -3.97 -33.83
CA GLN A 218 -7.20 -5.30 -34.36
C GLN A 218 -8.40 -5.33 -35.28
N LYS A 219 -9.45 -4.54 -34.99
CA LYS A 219 -10.62 -4.40 -35.86
C LYS A 219 -10.31 -3.64 -37.17
N GLU A 220 -9.49 -2.61 -37.14
CA GLU A 220 -9.02 -1.87 -38.29
C GLU A 220 -8.12 -2.73 -39.19
N GLY A 221 -7.16 -3.47 -38.60
CA GLY A 221 -6.29 -4.36 -39.33
C GLY A 221 -6.97 -5.58 -39.97
N SER A 222 -8.13 -6.01 -39.46
CA SER A 222 -8.95 -7.04 -40.09
C SER A 222 -9.83 -6.53 -41.22
N THR A 223 -9.96 -5.21 -41.42
CA THR A 223 -10.76 -4.60 -42.51
C THR A 223 -9.92 -4.35 -43.76
N GLU A 224 -8.59 -4.33 -43.68
CA GLU A 224 -7.69 -4.15 -44.83
C GLU A 224 -7.35 -5.44 -45.61
N ALA A 225 -7.80 -6.61 -45.14
CA ALA A 225 -7.49 -7.90 -45.76
C ALA A 225 -8.55 -8.40 -46.77
N VAL A 226 -9.49 -7.58 -47.20
CA VAL A 226 -10.53 -7.94 -48.20
C VAL A 226 -10.62 -6.86 -49.29
N VAL A 227 -9.57 -6.68 -50.08
CA VAL A 227 -9.67 -6.16 -51.46
C VAL A 227 -8.44 -6.60 -52.25
N SER A 228 -8.51 -7.73 -52.93
CA SER A 228 -7.99 -7.95 -54.29
C SER A 228 -8.18 -9.41 -54.69
N ALA A 229 -9.16 -9.65 -55.50
CA ALA A 229 -9.16 -10.66 -56.56
C ALA A 229 -10.03 -10.14 -57.70
#